data_6ab888a529a284aaaba6ba30bed94a54
#
_entry.id   6ab888a529a284aaaba6ba30bed94a54
#
_cell.length_a   1.000
_cell.length_b   1.000
_cell.length_c   1.000
_cell.angle_alpha   90.00
_cell.angle_beta   90.00
_cell.angle_gamma   90.00
#
_symmetry.space_group_name_H-M   'P 1'
#
loop_
_entity.id
_entity.type
_entity.pdbx_description
1 polymer ?
#
loop_
_entity_poly.entity_id
_entity_poly.type
_entity_poly.pdbx_seq_one_letter_code
_entity_poly.pdbx_strand_id
1 'polypeptide(L)'
;VAHPFHREVGEGDDRDVLGHAEAELAQRADGPEGDEVVGGEDRRGRLWTIGIRDPRRPGEVIALLPLEDTSVSTSGDYERYFIEDGVRYHHLIDPASGQSPSGVHSVTVIGEDGLSTEAFSKCVFVLGVEKGMQFIESQPELDAVVVDAHGLLHYSTGLLAPGLQTRQ
;
A
#
# COMPACT_ATOMS: atom_id res chain seq x y z
N VAL A 1 45.58 -16.91 21.23
CA VAL A 1 45.98 -16.38 19.92
C VAL A 1 44.72 -16.17 19.15
N ALA A 2 44.25 -14.93 19.08
CA ALA A 2 43.04 -14.53 18.39
C ALA A 2 43.40 -14.07 16.97
N HIS A 3 42.72 -14.59 15.97
CA HIS A 3 42.73 -14.06 14.62
C HIS A 3 41.56 -13.10 14.41
N PRO A 4 41.79 -11.89 13.94
CA PRO A 4 40.72 -10.98 13.54
C PRO A 4 40.27 -11.30 12.11
N PHE A 5 39.00 -11.63 11.93
CA PHE A 5 38.38 -11.62 10.61
C PHE A 5 38.05 -10.17 10.24
N HIS A 6 38.90 -9.55 9.46
CA HIS A 6 38.52 -8.39 8.66
C HIS A 6 37.66 -8.89 7.48
N ARG A 7 36.41 -8.60 7.50
CA ARG A 7 35.54 -8.72 6.33
C ARG A 7 35.45 -7.34 5.69
N GLU A 8 36.11 -7.19 4.54
CA GLU A 8 35.92 -6.03 3.68
C GLU A 8 34.44 -5.95 3.30
N VAL A 9 33.80 -4.85 3.68
CA VAL A 9 32.48 -4.47 3.21
C VAL A 9 32.68 -3.96 1.79
N GLY A 10 32.40 -4.79 0.79
CA GLY A 10 32.32 -4.34 -0.58
C GLY A 10 31.18 -3.30 -0.69
N GLU A 11 31.50 -2.15 -1.24
CA GLU A 11 30.52 -1.16 -1.70
C GLU A 11 29.69 -1.80 -2.82
N GLY A 12 28.64 -2.53 -2.45
CA GLY A 12 27.58 -2.95 -3.37
C GLY A 12 26.71 -1.74 -3.67
N ASP A 13 26.47 -1.48 -4.94
CA ASP A 13 25.58 -0.41 -5.40
C ASP A 13 24.19 -0.61 -4.79
N ASP A 14 23.80 0.26 -3.85
CA ASP A 14 22.51 0.22 -3.14
C ASP A 14 21.28 0.22 -4.08
N ARG A 15 21.47 0.60 -5.34
CA ARG A 15 20.45 0.58 -6.38
C ARG A 15 20.04 -0.84 -6.80
N ASP A 16 20.97 -1.80 -6.78
CA ASP A 16 20.67 -3.20 -7.13
C ASP A 16 19.92 -3.93 -6.01
N VAL A 17 20.16 -3.55 -4.75
CA VAL A 17 19.47 -4.14 -3.60
C VAL A 17 18.00 -3.71 -3.54
N LEU A 18 17.73 -2.45 -3.89
CA LEU A 18 16.36 -1.91 -3.96
C LEU A 18 15.59 -2.52 -5.15
N GLY A 19 16.22 -2.65 -6.32
CA GLY A 19 15.59 -3.24 -7.49
C GLY A 19 15.24 -4.73 -7.31
N HIS A 20 16.05 -5.50 -6.57
CA HIS A 20 15.73 -6.91 -6.24
C HIS A 20 14.64 -7.02 -5.17
N ALA A 21 14.62 -6.12 -4.18
CA ALA A 21 13.56 -6.08 -3.18
C ALA A 21 12.21 -5.68 -3.80
N GLU A 22 12.21 -4.70 -4.70
CA GLU A 22 11.01 -4.28 -5.45
C GLU A 22 10.46 -5.39 -6.35
N ALA A 23 11.33 -6.16 -7.03
CA ALA A 23 10.93 -7.28 -7.86
C ALA A 23 10.41 -8.49 -7.05
N GLU A 24 10.97 -8.75 -5.87
CA GLU A 24 10.54 -9.85 -4.99
C GLU A 24 9.22 -9.50 -4.28
N LEU A 25 9.01 -8.22 -3.94
CA LEU A 25 7.78 -7.70 -3.35
C LEU A 25 6.64 -7.60 -4.36
N ALA A 26 6.92 -7.20 -5.60
CA ALA A 26 5.93 -7.20 -6.68
C ALA A 26 5.41 -8.62 -6.98
N GLN A 27 6.22 -9.68 -6.80
CA GLN A 27 5.78 -11.07 -6.94
C GLN A 27 4.93 -11.59 -5.78
N ARG A 28 5.00 -10.99 -4.58
CA ARG A 28 4.18 -11.37 -3.42
C ARG A 28 2.85 -10.65 -3.34
N ALA A 29 2.73 -9.50 -3.99
CA ALA A 29 1.47 -8.76 -4.12
C ALA A 29 0.47 -9.40 -5.10
N ASP A 30 0.82 -10.52 -5.73
CA ASP A 30 -0.04 -11.29 -6.66
C ASP A 30 -0.98 -12.29 -5.95
N GLY A 31 -1.29 -12.09 -4.68
CA GLY A 31 -2.41 -12.76 -4.03
C GLY A 31 -3.73 -12.35 -4.71
N PRO A 32 -4.75 -13.26 -4.78
CA PRO A 32 -5.94 -13.03 -5.59
C PRO A 32 -6.79 -11.82 -5.22
N GLU A 33 -6.54 -11.11 -4.13
CA GLU A 33 -7.31 -9.93 -3.71
C GLU A 33 -6.56 -8.97 -2.75
N GLY A 34 -5.30 -8.62 -2.99
CA GLY A 34 -4.69 -7.44 -2.37
C GLY A 34 -4.61 -7.36 -0.83
N ASP A 35 -4.94 -8.44 -0.13
CA ASP A 35 -4.93 -8.51 1.33
C ASP A 35 -3.70 -9.27 1.81
N GLU A 36 -2.91 -8.63 2.67
CA GLU A 36 -1.73 -9.24 3.27
C GLU A 36 -1.78 -9.12 4.79
N VAL A 37 -1.38 -10.19 5.46
CA VAL A 37 -1.10 -10.19 6.90
C VAL A 37 0.40 -10.38 7.06
N VAL A 38 1.06 -9.41 7.67
CA VAL A 38 2.48 -9.48 7.98
C VAL A 38 2.66 -9.69 9.47
N GLY A 39 3.40 -10.73 9.86
CA GLY A 39 3.68 -11.06 11.25
C GLY A 39 5.18 -11.10 11.51
N GLY A 40 5.61 -10.50 12.61
CA GLY A 40 7.00 -10.47 13.04
C GLY A 40 7.95 -9.83 12.05
N GLU A 41 9.20 -10.27 12.11
CA GLU A 41 10.28 -9.83 11.23
C GLU A 41 10.47 -10.77 10.03
N ASP A 42 11.09 -10.26 8.97
CA ASP A 42 11.53 -11.07 7.85
C ASP A 42 12.63 -12.07 8.27
N ARG A 43 13.04 -12.99 7.37
CA ARG A 43 14.10 -13.98 7.66
C ARG A 43 15.46 -13.39 8.04
N ARG A 44 15.63 -12.06 7.92
CA ARG A 44 16.85 -11.31 8.24
C ARG A 44 16.69 -10.45 9.48
N GLY A 45 15.58 -10.56 10.21
CA GLY A 45 15.28 -9.75 11.39
C GLY A 45 14.98 -8.28 11.07
N ARG A 46 14.26 -8.02 9.97
CA ARG A 46 13.87 -6.68 9.54
C ARG A 46 12.36 -6.61 9.42
N LEU A 47 11.80 -5.40 9.55
CA LEU A 47 10.39 -5.14 9.26
C LEU A 47 10.05 -5.59 7.84
N TRP A 48 8.83 -6.06 7.65
CA TRP A 48 8.30 -6.31 6.32
C TRP A 48 8.19 -5.00 5.56
N THR A 49 8.52 -5.01 4.28
CA THR A 49 8.34 -3.84 3.42
C THR A 49 7.26 -4.16 2.39
N ILE A 50 6.11 -3.50 2.53
CA ILE A 50 4.98 -3.66 1.61
C ILE A 50 5.02 -2.57 0.55
N GLY A 51 4.97 -2.98 -0.72
CA GLY A 51 4.93 -2.07 -1.86
C GLY A 51 3.49 -1.73 -2.24
N ILE A 52 3.13 -0.45 -2.24
CA ILE A 52 1.86 0.01 -2.83
C ILE A 52 2.06 0.14 -4.33
N ARG A 53 1.30 -0.64 -5.11
CA ARG A 53 1.36 -0.60 -6.58
C ARG A 53 0.94 0.76 -7.13
N ASP A 54 1.60 1.18 -8.20
CA ASP A 54 1.14 2.33 -8.97
C ASP A 54 -0.13 1.94 -9.74
N PRO A 55 -1.27 2.61 -9.49
CA PRO A 55 -2.54 2.24 -10.11
C PRO A 55 -2.59 2.50 -11.63
N ARG A 56 -1.59 3.21 -12.17
CA ARG A 56 -1.53 3.57 -13.59
C ARG A 56 -0.32 3.02 -14.33
N ARG A 57 0.68 2.53 -13.61
CA ARG A 57 1.90 1.94 -14.18
C ARG A 57 2.08 0.50 -13.69
N PRO A 58 1.55 -0.49 -14.44
CA PRO A 58 1.64 -1.90 -14.06
C PRO A 58 3.09 -2.32 -13.81
N GLY A 59 3.33 -2.99 -12.68
CA GLY A 59 4.66 -3.43 -12.26
C GLY A 59 5.50 -2.39 -11.53
N GLU A 60 5.01 -1.16 -11.39
CA GLU A 60 5.69 -0.12 -10.59
C GLU A 60 5.08 0.01 -9.19
N VAL A 61 5.92 0.44 -8.24
CA VAL A 61 5.57 0.71 -6.86
C VAL A 61 5.63 2.23 -6.63
N ILE A 62 4.56 2.80 -6.07
CA ILE A 62 4.43 4.24 -5.80
C ILE A 62 4.82 4.60 -4.36
N ALA A 63 4.74 3.66 -3.43
CA ALA A 63 5.16 3.83 -2.03
C ALA A 63 5.64 2.52 -1.42
N LEU A 64 6.53 2.60 -0.44
CA LEU A 64 7.02 1.48 0.36
C LEU A 64 6.71 1.73 1.83
N LEU A 65 6.08 0.77 2.49
CA LEU A 65 5.69 0.83 3.90
C LEU A 65 6.44 -0.24 4.69
N PRO A 66 7.32 0.13 5.62
CA PRO A 66 7.87 -0.82 6.59
C PRO A 66 6.81 -1.12 7.66
N LEU A 67 6.40 -2.38 7.78
CA LEU A 67 5.30 -2.82 8.63
C LEU A 67 5.70 -4.04 9.46
N GLU A 68 5.08 -4.17 10.64
CA GLU A 68 5.24 -5.29 11.56
C GLU A 68 3.90 -5.60 12.23
N ASP A 69 3.61 -6.88 12.41
CA ASP A 69 2.43 -7.40 13.13
C ASP A 69 1.12 -6.69 12.75
N THR A 70 0.86 -6.57 11.46
CA THR A 70 -0.28 -5.81 10.94
C THR A 70 -0.89 -6.48 9.71
N SER A 71 -2.11 -6.09 9.40
CA SER A 71 -2.83 -6.46 8.18
C SER A 71 -2.89 -5.29 7.23
N VAL A 72 -2.84 -5.56 5.95
CA VAL A 72 -2.92 -4.56 4.87
C VAL A 72 -3.94 -5.02 3.85
N SER A 73 -4.86 -4.13 3.48
CA SER A 73 -5.80 -4.37 2.39
C SER A 73 -5.80 -3.21 1.40
N THR A 74 -5.80 -3.52 0.12
CA THR A 74 -5.82 -2.52 -0.95
C THR A 74 -7.03 -2.71 -1.86
N SER A 75 -7.85 -1.67 -1.96
CA SER A 75 -8.93 -1.55 -2.94
C SER A 75 -8.52 -0.63 -4.08
N GLY A 76 -8.70 -1.06 -5.35
CA GLY A 76 -8.28 -0.28 -6.51
C GLY A 76 -9.23 -0.35 -7.69
N ASP A 77 -9.29 0.73 -8.49
CA ASP A 77 -10.11 0.86 -9.69
C ASP A 77 -9.55 0.07 -10.89
N TYR A 78 -8.38 -0.55 -10.74
CA TYR A 78 -7.62 -1.22 -11.78
C TYR A 78 -7.69 -2.75 -11.70
N GLU A 79 -8.26 -3.32 -10.65
CA GLU A 79 -8.33 -4.77 -10.47
C GLU A 79 -9.36 -5.42 -11.41
N ARG A 80 -10.60 -4.93 -11.36
CA ARG A 80 -11.70 -5.46 -12.19
C ARG A 80 -12.48 -4.28 -12.76
N TYR A 81 -12.29 -4.00 -14.04
CA TYR A 81 -12.93 -2.86 -14.71
C TYR A 81 -13.16 -3.13 -16.18
N PHE A 82 -14.01 -2.30 -16.79
CA PHE A 82 -14.10 -2.13 -18.24
C PHE A 82 -14.15 -0.63 -18.56
N ILE A 83 -13.90 -0.30 -19.81
CA ILE A 83 -13.95 1.08 -20.30
C ILE A 83 -15.04 1.17 -21.37
N GLU A 84 -15.96 2.13 -21.19
CA GLU A 84 -17.01 2.46 -22.14
C GLU A 84 -17.03 3.96 -22.34
N ASP A 85 -16.97 4.42 -23.58
CA ASP A 85 -16.93 5.84 -23.96
C ASP A 85 -15.85 6.67 -23.21
N GLY A 86 -14.70 6.05 -22.91
CA GLY A 86 -13.59 6.66 -22.21
C GLY A 86 -13.77 6.74 -20.69
N VAL A 87 -14.88 6.26 -20.15
CA VAL A 87 -15.17 6.18 -18.71
C VAL A 87 -14.81 4.79 -18.21
N ARG A 88 -14.12 4.74 -17.06
CA ARG A 88 -13.78 3.49 -16.36
C ARG A 88 -14.89 3.11 -15.40
N TYR A 89 -15.43 1.91 -15.56
CA TYR A 89 -16.39 1.28 -14.67
C TYR A 89 -15.71 0.10 -13.98
N HIS A 90 -15.65 0.11 -12.66
CA HIS A 90 -14.99 -0.91 -11.86
C HIS A 90 -15.95 -1.53 -10.83
N HIS A 91 -15.52 -2.63 -10.21
CA HIS A 91 -16.35 -3.45 -9.32
C HIS A 91 -16.73 -2.79 -7.98
N LEU A 92 -16.03 -1.73 -7.58
CA LEU A 92 -16.39 -0.95 -6.39
C LEU A 92 -17.52 -0.01 -6.76
N ILE A 93 -18.66 -0.15 -6.07
CA ILE A 93 -19.88 0.59 -6.37
C ILE A 93 -20.30 1.41 -5.14
N ASP A 94 -20.55 2.68 -5.36
CA ASP A 94 -21.18 3.53 -4.34
C ASP A 94 -22.66 3.13 -4.18
N PRO A 95 -23.08 2.65 -3.00
CA PRO A 95 -24.45 2.17 -2.79
C PRO A 95 -25.50 3.28 -2.88
N ALA A 96 -25.11 4.54 -2.72
CA ALA A 96 -26.03 5.67 -2.80
C ALA A 96 -26.38 6.06 -4.25
N SER A 97 -25.39 5.98 -5.14
CA SER A 97 -25.54 6.36 -6.55
C SER A 97 -25.70 5.16 -7.49
N GLY A 98 -25.27 3.96 -7.08
CA GLY A 98 -25.18 2.77 -7.93
C GLY A 98 -24.09 2.85 -9.00
N GLN A 99 -23.15 3.80 -8.89
CA GLN A 99 -22.09 4.05 -9.86
C GLN A 99 -20.72 3.75 -9.26
N SER A 100 -19.72 3.53 -10.12
CA SER A 100 -18.33 3.44 -9.70
C SER A 100 -17.81 4.84 -9.34
N PRO A 101 -17.27 5.05 -8.11
CA PRO A 101 -16.64 6.32 -7.75
C PRO A 101 -15.42 6.62 -8.64
N SER A 102 -15.16 7.90 -8.94
CA SER A 102 -14.07 8.32 -9.85
C SER A 102 -12.99 9.18 -9.18
N GLY A 103 -13.15 9.48 -7.90
CA GLY A 103 -12.24 10.39 -7.16
C GLY A 103 -10.95 9.75 -6.63
N VAL A 104 -10.85 8.43 -6.67
CA VAL A 104 -9.77 7.65 -6.06
C VAL A 104 -9.35 6.55 -7.02
N HIS A 105 -8.04 6.28 -7.10
CA HIS A 105 -7.48 5.18 -7.86
C HIS A 105 -7.21 3.95 -7.01
N SER A 106 -6.68 4.15 -5.80
CA SER A 106 -6.50 3.07 -4.83
C SER A 106 -6.54 3.60 -3.40
N VAL A 107 -6.91 2.69 -2.49
CA VAL A 107 -6.87 2.89 -1.04
C VAL A 107 -6.22 1.67 -0.43
N THR A 108 -5.15 1.89 0.31
CA THR A 108 -4.51 0.89 1.17
C THR A 108 -4.82 1.23 2.61
N VAL A 109 -5.47 0.34 3.34
CA VAL A 109 -5.73 0.46 4.77
C VAL A 109 -4.84 -0.52 5.53
N ILE A 110 -4.28 -0.06 6.64
CA ILE A 110 -3.38 -0.79 7.51
C ILE A 110 -4.01 -0.83 8.91
N GLY A 111 -3.97 -1.97 9.57
CA GLY A 111 -4.54 -2.17 10.90
C GLY A 111 -4.27 -3.56 11.43
N GLU A 112 -4.68 -3.84 12.67
CA GLU A 112 -4.41 -5.14 13.31
C GLU A 112 -5.27 -6.29 12.73
N ASP A 113 -6.51 -5.97 12.33
CA ASP A 113 -7.49 -6.97 11.87
C ASP A 113 -7.74 -6.92 10.36
N GLY A 114 -7.47 -8.04 9.68
CA GLY A 114 -7.61 -8.16 8.23
C GLY A 114 -9.04 -7.93 7.72
N LEU A 115 -10.07 -8.36 8.47
CA LEU A 115 -11.45 -8.14 8.07
C LEU A 115 -11.82 -6.65 8.11
N SER A 116 -11.34 -5.95 9.13
CA SER A 116 -11.54 -4.50 9.29
C SER A 116 -10.81 -3.73 8.19
N THR A 117 -9.53 -4.06 7.90
CA THR A 117 -8.77 -3.40 6.83
C THR A 117 -9.43 -3.60 5.47
N GLU A 118 -9.89 -4.82 5.17
CA GLU A 118 -10.61 -5.16 3.94
C GLU A 118 -11.93 -4.37 3.80
N ALA A 119 -12.75 -4.33 4.85
CA ALA A 119 -14.01 -3.58 4.83
C ALA A 119 -13.77 -2.08 4.68
N PHE A 120 -12.84 -1.52 5.45
CA PHE A 120 -12.61 -0.09 5.47
C PHE A 120 -11.86 0.44 4.24
N SER A 121 -11.04 -0.37 3.58
CA SER A 121 -10.44 0.02 2.30
C SER A 121 -11.53 0.35 1.26
N LYS A 122 -12.62 -0.42 1.21
CA LYS A 122 -13.77 -0.16 0.35
C LYS A 122 -14.60 1.04 0.81
N CYS A 123 -14.81 1.19 2.12
CA CYS A 123 -15.52 2.35 2.67
C CYS A 123 -14.80 3.66 2.32
N VAL A 124 -13.49 3.72 2.56
CA VAL A 124 -12.66 4.90 2.24
C VAL A 124 -12.67 5.18 0.74
N PHE A 125 -12.61 4.13 -0.10
CA PHE A 125 -12.67 4.27 -1.55
C PHE A 125 -13.96 4.95 -2.00
N VAL A 126 -15.10 4.53 -1.46
CA VAL A 126 -16.42 5.10 -1.79
C VAL A 126 -16.58 6.52 -1.22
N LEU A 127 -16.09 6.78 -0.02
CA LEU A 127 -16.14 8.10 0.61
C LEU A 127 -15.28 9.16 -0.11
N GLY A 128 -14.25 8.72 -0.84
CA GLY A 128 -13.27 9.58 -1.48
C GLY A 128 -12.22 10.13 -0.49
N VAL A 129 -11.27 10.91 -1.00
CA VAL A 129 -10.10 11.36 -0.23
C VAL A 129 -10.48 12.06 1.05
N GLU A 130 -11.24 13.15 0.98
CA GLU A 130 -11.51 14.01 2.14
C GLU A 130 -12.24 13.29 3.26
N LYS A 131 -13.41 12.72 2.96
CA LYS A 131 -14.23 12.02 3.96
C LYS A 131 -13.61 10.70 4.39
N GLY A 132 -12.94 10.01 3.47
CA GLY A 132 -12.22 8.77 3.75
C GLY A 132 -11.08 8.98 4.72
N MET A 133 -10.24 10.00 4.51
CA MET A 133 -9.17 10.35 5.43
C MET A 133 -9.71 10.81 6.80
N GLN A 134 -10.77 11.63 6.84
CA GLN A 134 -11.43 11.99 8.10
C GLN A 134 -11.95 10.76 8.86
N PHE A 135 -12.50 9.78 8.14
CA PHE A 135 -12.92 8.52 8.74
C PHE A 135 -11.73 7.76 9.34
N ILE A 136 -10.64 7.58 8.61
CA ILE A 136 -9.42 6.91 9.09
C ILE A 136 -8.86 7.62 10.33
N GLU A 137 -8.72 8.94 10.29
CA GLU A 137 -8.23 9.73 11.44
C GLU A 137 -9.12 9.61 12.70
N SER A 138 -10.37 9.22 12.53
CA SER A 138 -11.28 8.94 13.65
C SER A 138 -11.12 7.53 14.23
N GLN A 139 -10.33 6.66 13.59
CA GLN A 139 -10.08 5.27 13.99
C GLN A 139 -8.63 5.13 14.47
N PRO A 140 -8.34 5.12 15.77
CA PRO A 140 -6.96 5.16 16.27
C PRO A 140 -6.12 3.92 15.94
N GLU A 141 -6.75 2.83 15.51
CA GLU A 141 -6.12 1.55 15.18
C GLU A 141 -5.89 1.37 13.67
N LEU A 142 -6.24 2.39 12.87
CA LEU A 142 -6.15 2.31 11.41
C LEU A 142 -5.27 3.42 10.84
N ASP A 143 -4.51 3.05 9.85
CA ASP A 143 -3.80 3.97 8.96
C ASP A 143 -4.21 3.74 7.51
N ALA A 144 -3.99 4.73 6.64
CA ALA A 144 -4.28 4.58 5.24
C ALA A 144 -3.34 5.39 4.33
N VAL A 145 -3.18 4.86 3.11
CA VAL A 145 -2.62 5.58 1.96
C VAL A 145 -3.67 5.59 0.86
N VAL A 146 -4.03 6.78 0.41
CA VAL A 146 -4.98 6.97 -0.69
C VAL A 146 -4.26 7.58 -1.89
N VAL A 147 -4.43 6.97 -3.06
CA VAL A 147 -4.00 7.53 -4.34
C VAL A 147 -5.23 8.15 -5.01
N ASP A 148 -5.24 9.47 -5.16
CA ASP A 148 -6.37 10.17 -5.75
C ASP A 148 -6.43 10.06 -7.29
N ALA A 149 -7.46 10.65 -7.89
CA ALA A 149 -7.68 10.63 -9.35
C ALA A 149 -6.58 11.36 -10.14
N HIS A 150 -5.72 12.13 -9.49
CA HIS A 150 -4.58 12.83 -10.08
C HIS A 150 -3.25 12.06 -9.88
N GLY A 151 -3.28 10.95 -9.13
CA GLY A 151 -2.10 10.17 -8.78
C GLY A 151 -1.34 10.72 -7.57
N LEU A 152 -1.92 11.65 -6.80
CA LEU A 152 -1.31 12.17 -5.59
C LEU A 152 -1.57 11.21 -4.42
N LEU A 153 -0.56 11.04 -3.57
CA LEU A 153 -0.63 10.23 -2.37
C LEU A 153 -1.07 11.07 -1.17
N HIS A 154 -2.06 10.56 -0.46
CA HIS A 154 -2.55 11.10 0.81
C HIS A 154 -2.31 10.06 1.90
N TYR A 155 -1.62 10.44 2.96
CA TYR A 155 -1.26 9.56 4.08
C TYR A 155 -2.03 9.99 5.33
N SER A 156 -2.45 9.02 6.15
CA SER A 156 -2.91 9.30 7.51
C SER A 156 -1.77 9.82 8.39
N THR A 157 -2.13 10.52 9.46
CA THR A 157 -1.14 11.14 10.37
C THR A 157 -0.25 10.12 11.05
N GLY A 158 -0.74 8.90 11.31
CA GLY A 158 0.05 7.81 11.87
C GLY A 158 1.23 7.40 10.99
N LEU A 159 1.07 7.44 9.67
CA LEU A 159 2.13 7.12 8.71
C LEU A 159 3.12 8.27 8.48
N LEU A 160 2.80 9.49 8.91
CA LEU A 160 3.69 10.66 8.79
C LEU A 160 4.64 10.82 9.98
N ALA A 161 4.58 9.94 10.98
CA ALA A 161 5.48 9.96 12.14
C ALA A 161 6.96 9.83 11.73
N PRO A 162 7.92 10.41 12.50
CA PRO A 162 9.33 10.44 12.10
C PRO A 162 9.94 9.05 11.94
N GLY A 163 10.21 8.63 10.71
CA GLY A 163 10.79 7.34 10.35
C GLY A 163 10.39 6.84 8.96
N LEU A 164 9.26 7.27 8.43
CA LEU A 164 8.83 6.95 7.06
C LEU A 164 9.34 8.03 6.09
N GLN A 165 10.36 7.70 5.31
CA GLN A 165 10.86 8.61 4.27
C GLN A 165 10.02 8.44 3.00
N THR A 166 9.19 9.43 2.71
CA THR A 166 8.56 9.58 1.40
C THR A 166 9.62 10.06 0.40
N ARG A 167 9.86 9.29 -0.68
CA ARG A 167 10.60 9.82 -1.83
C ARG A 167 9.70 10.79 -2.58
N GLN A 168 10.21 12.02 -2.76
CA GLN A 168 9.71 13.00 -3.73
C GLN A 168 10.17 12.65 -5.12
#